data_851303ea4592ad7747956b1275c89f5d
#
_entry.id   851303ea4592ad7747956b1275c89f5d
#
_cell.length_a   1.000
_cell.length_b   1.000
_cell.length_c   1.000
_cell.angle_alpha   90.00
_cell.angle_beta   90.00
_cell.angle_gamma   90.00
#
_symmetry.space_group_name_H-M   'P 1'
#
loop_
_entity.id
_entity.type
_entity.pdbx_description
1 polymer ?
#
loop_
_entity_poly.entity_id
_entity_poly.type
_entity_poly.pdbx_seq_one_letter_code
_entity_poly.pdbx_strand_id
1 'polypeptide(L)'
;MKTNRFLVFLLHLIVLSVFFNACFAEPLMPKEGKQKKTSGRLVIDFSNSSEGYVMVKAKPSGKKLKLLVTHDGIELQYDLNSNGIYEVFPLQYGNGKYIFSLFEQVKGQNYKKLNSTAIQVDMPDPTRCFLYPNQYINYTAETPAVVFAQELCEGLTDPEEKVKKIYHYISVDDDKTETWIAENGQQQTLLVERISFTESGIRSKLPEIDKVFETNKGACKDVSGLMVAMLRSVGVPAKYVVGKANGNEHAWVIILINDEELEIDPQDRITNPSLDELRIHQEMIDYRAERWY
;
A
#
# COMPACT_ATOMS: atom_id res chain seq x y z
N MET A 1 -56.26 -17.40 -27.96
CA MET A 1 -55.14 -17.77 -27.05
C MET A 1 -54.13 -16.60 -27.04
N LYS A 2 -54.19 -15.75 -26.02
CA LYS A 2 -53.20 -14.66 -25.82
C LYS A 2 -52.06 -15.21 -24.94
N THR A 3 -50.98 -15.60 -25.53
CA THR A 3 -49.77 -16.08 -24.82
C THR A 3 -49.08 -14.91 -24.14
N ASN A 4 -48.87 -15.08 -22.86
CA ASN A 4 -48.41 -14.12 -21.89
C ASN A 4 -46.96 -13.66 -22.18
N ARG A 5 -46.81 -12.59 -22.98
CA ARG A 5 -45.51 -11.95 -23.24
C ARG A 5 -44.85 -11.35 -22.00
N PHE A 6 -45.59 -11.21 -20.92
CA PHE A 6 -45.09 -10.68 -19.64
C PHE A 6 -44.26 -11.70 -18.85
N LEU A 7 -44.53 -12.98 -19.00
CA LEU A 7 -43.80 -14.03 -18.27
C LEU A 7 -42.38 -14.30 -18.86
N VAL A 8 -42.25 -14.10 -20.18
CA VAL A 8 -40.95 -14.28 -20.86
C VAL A 8 -39.99 -13.15 -20.55
N PHE A 9 -40.50 -11.90 -20.33
CA PHE A 9 -39.68 -10.75 -19.95
C PHE A 9 -39.18 -10.84 -18.50
N LEU A 10 -40.00 -11.41 -17.59
CA LEU A 10 -39.61 -11.61 -16.19
C LEU A 10 -38.56 -12.70 -16.02
N LEU A 11 -38.61 -13.77 -16.87
CA LEU A 11 -37.58 -14.82 -16.85
C LEU A 11 -36.22 -14.34 -17.41
N HIS A 12 -36.21 -13.42 -18.38
CA HIS A 12 -34.97 -12.83 -18.88
C HIS A 12 -34.31 -11.85 -17.89
N LEU A 13 -35.09 -11.17 -17.08
CA LEU A 13 -34.57 -10.28 -16.01
C LEU A 13 -33.98 -11.07 -14.83
N ILE A 14 -34.52 -12.26 -14.54
CA ILE A 14 -34.00 -13.14 -13.47
C ILE A 14 -32.74 -13.88 -13.91
N VAL A 15 -32.59 -14.17 -15.19
CA VAL A 15 -31.36 -14.84 -15.72
C VAL A 15 -30.19 -13.86 -15.86
N LEU A 16 -30.44 -12.55 -16.01
CA LEU A 16 -29.36 -11.54 -16.08
C LEU A 16 -28.79 -11.13 -14.69
N SER A 17 -29.44 -11.52 -13.60
CA SER A 17 -28.96 -11.22 -12.24
C SER A 17 -28.11 -12.31 -11.60
N VAL A 18 -27.78 -13.39 -12.31
CA VAL A 18 -27.10 -14.57 -11.73
C VAL A 18 -25.63 -14.73 -12.18
N PHE A 19 -25.14 -13.89 -13.08
CA PHE A 19 -23.76 -14.03 -13.55
C PHE A 19 -22.98 -12.72 -13.51
N PHE A 20 -22.68 -12.22 -12.30
CA PHE A 20 -21.49 -11.40 -12.07
C PHE A 20 -21.08 -11.53 -10.59
N ASN A 21 -20.84 -12.75 -10.13
CA ASN A 21 -19.86 -12.94 -9.10
C ASN A 21 -18.50 -13.05 -9.82
N ALA A 22 -17.98 -11.93 -10.31
CA ALA A 22 -16.56 -11.81 -10.54
C ALA A 22 -15.92 -12.15 -9.20
N CYS A 23 -15.18 -13.26 -9.14
CA CYS A 23 -14.49 -13.70 -7.93
C CYS A 23 -13.28 -12.77 -7.76
N PHE A 24 -13.54 -11.52 -7.38
CA PHE A 24 -12.49 -10.62 -6.92
C PHE A 24 -11.95 -11.24 -5.63
N ALA A 25 -10.67 -11.52 -5.57
CA ALA A 25 -10.05 -11.80 -4.29
C ALA A 25 -10.16 -10.51 -3.45
N GLU A 26 -10.99 -10.55 -2.40
CA GLU A 26 -11.11 -9.38 -1.51
C GLU A 26 -9.73 -8.99 -0.98
N PRO A 27 -9.43 -7.69 -0.85
CA PRO A 27 -8.17 -7.23 -0.29
C PRO A 27 -8.03 -7.74 1.14
N LEU A 28 -6.80 -8.10 1.52
CA LEU A 28 -6.53 -8.52 2.87
C LEU A 28 -6.70 -7.32 3.82
N MET A 29 -7.67 -7.42 4.73
CA MET A 29 -7.97 -6.38 5.69
C MET A 29 -7.65 -6.82 7.11
N PRO A 30 -7.09 -5.94 7.96
CA PRO A 30 -6.78 -6.24 9.35
C PRO A 30 -8.04 -6.54 10.15
N LYS A 31 -7.96 -7.53 11.05
CA LYS A 31 -9.07 -7.94 11.91
C LYS A 31 -8.63 -8.00 13.37
N GLU A 32 -9.49 -7.54 14.27
CA GLU A 32 -9.29 -7.76 15.70
C GLU A 32 -9.44 -9.24 16.05
N GLY A 33 -8.61 -9.69 17.02
CA GLY A 33 -8.68 -11.03 17.54
C GLY A 33 -8.75 -11.05 19.08
N LYS A 34 -8.42 -12.22 19.65
CA LYS A 34 -8.59 -12.46 21.08
C LYS A 34 -7.29 -12.35 21.89
N GLN A 35 -6.13 -12.46 21.22
CA GLN A 35 -4.83 -12.43 21.90
C GLN A 35 -4.38 -10.99 22.10
N LYS A 36 -4.59 -10.47 23.31
CA LYS A 36 -4.29 -9.07 23.64
C LYS A 36 -3.37 -8.98 24.85
N LYS A 37 -2.43 -8.03 24.82
CA LYS A 37 -1.63 -7.62 25.96
C LYS A 37 -1.94 -6.18 26.32
N THR A 38 -2.10 -5.93 27.63
CA THR A 38 -2.32 -4.59 28.17
C THR A 38 -1.19 -4.23 29.12
N SER A 39 -0.58 -3.08 28.94
CA SER A 39 0.39 -2.48 29.83
C SER A 39 -0.01 -1.03 30.10
N GLY A 40 -0.63 -0.76 31.22
CA GLY A 40 -1.18 0.54 31.58
C GLY A 40 -2.19 1.06 30.57
N ARG A 41 -1.78 2.06 29.75
CA ARG A 41 -2.62 2.65 28.70
C ARG A 41 -2.45 1.99 27.34
N LEU A 42 -1.37 1.24 27.13
CA LEU A 42 -1.07 0.56 25.90
C LEU A 42 -1.81 -0.77 25.81
N VAL A 43 -2.50 -1.00 24.70
CA VAL A 43 -3.17 -2.27 24.38
C VAL A 43 -2.69 -2.73 23.02
N ILE A 44 -2.19 -3.96 22.96
CA ILE A 44 -1.73 -4.60 21.71
C ILE A 44 -2.56 -5.84 21.48
N ASP A 45 -3.22 -5.92 20.33
CA ASP A 45 -3.78 -7.14 19.77
C ASP A 45 -2.74 -7.76 18.84
N PHE A 46 -2.22 -8.92 19.25
CA PHE A 46 -1.19 -9.66 18.50
C PHE A 46 -1.71 -10.96 17.91
N SER A 47 -3.03 -11.09 17.81
CA SER A 47 -3.71 -12.30 17.29
C SER A 47 -3.28 -12.66 15.87
N ASN A 48 -2.88 -11.65 15.10
CA ASN A 48 -2.49 -11.80 13.71
C ASN A 48 -0.98 -11.55 13.49
N SER A 49 -0.17 -11.78 14.51
CA SER A 49 1.29 -11.60 14.38
C SER A 49 1.93 -12.58 13.39
N SER A 50 1.35 -13.77 13.19
CA SER A 50 1.75 -14.72 12.13
C SER A 50 1.39 -14.26 10.72
N GLU A 51 0.43 -13.33 10.59
CA GLU A 51 0.06 -12.66 9.34
C GLU A 51 0.89 -11.40 9.07
N GLY A 52 1.81 -11.06 9.99
CA GLY A 52 2.75 -9.96 9.82
C GLY A 52 2.29 -8.61 10.36
N TYR A 53 1.24 -8.53 11.17
CA TYR A 53 0.82 -7.27 11.78
C TYR A 53 0.32 -7.42 13.21
N VAL A 54 0.32 -6.29 13.91
CA VAL A 54 -0.36 -6.10 15.18
C VAL A 54 -1.29 -4.90 15.09
N MET A 55 -2.32 -4.90 15.93
CA MET A 55 -3.18 -3.73 16.10
C MET A 55 -2.92 -3.11 17.48
N VAL A 56 -2.62 -1.82 17.50
CA VAL A 56 -2.25 -1.11 18.73
C VAL A 56 -3.20 0.05 18.97
N LYS A 57 -3.61 0.22 20.21
CA LYS A 57 -4.32 1.41 20.67
C LYS A 57 -3.82 1.87 22.03
N ALA A 58 -4.04 3.13 22.32
CA ALA A 58 -3.88 3.66 23.67
C ALA A 58 -5.23 4.09 24.24
N LYS A 59 -5.40 3.95 25.57
CA LYS A 59 -6.56 4.55 26.26
C LYS A 59 -6.59 6.06 25.98
N PRO A 60 -7.77 6.65 25.70
CA PRO A 60 -7.88 8.06 25.31
C PRO A 60 -7.16 9.02 26.24
N SER A 61 -6.53 10.04 25.66
CA SER A 61 -5.94 11.17 26.38
C SER A 61 -5.96 12.42 25.52
N GLY A 62 -6.00 13.58 26.13
CA GLY A 62 -5.93 14.86 25.41
C GLY A 62 -4.51 15.26 24.95
N LYS A 63 -3.54 14.34 24.98
CA LYS A 63 -2.14 14.60 24.64
C LYS A 63 -1.69 13.80 23.43
N LYS A 64 -0.68 14.31 22.73
CA LYS A 64 -0.04 13.58 21.64
C LYS A 64 0.68 12.35 22.16
N LEU A 65 0.53 11.25 21.47
CA LEU A 65 1.13 9.97 21.80
C LEU A 65 2.07 9.54 20.67
N LYS A 66 3.13 8.82 21.06
CA LYS A 66 4.02 8.14 20.12
C LYS A 66 4.16 6.68 20.52
N LEU A 67 4.22 5.83 19.51
CA LEU A 67 4.58 4.42 19.64
C LEU A 67 6.00 4.23 19.12
N LEU A 68 6.87 3.68 19.96
CA LEU A 68 8.19 3.20 19.55
C LEU A 68 8.12 1.68 19.45
N VAL A 69 8.41 1.16 18.28
CA VAL A 69 8.54 -0.28 18.01
C VAL A 69 10.01 -0.60 17.86
N THR A 70 10.53 -1.50 18.70
CA THR A 70 11.93 -1.92 18.69
C THR A 70 12.04 -3.40 18.37
N HIS A 71 12.90 -3.75 17.40
CA HIS A 71 13.23 -5.11 17.03
C HIS A 71 14.73 -5.17 16.71
N ASP A 72 15.48 -6.05 17.38
CA ASP A 72 16.92 -6.28 17.19
C ASP A 72 17.78 -5.00 17.07
N GLY A 73 17.47 -4.00 17.92
CA GLY A 73 18.16 -2.72 17.94
C GLY A 73 17.66 -1.69 16.92
N ILE A 74 16.79 -2.07 16.01
CA ILE A 74 16.13 -1.15 15.07
C ILE A 74 14.94 -0.51 15.78
N GLU A 75 14.80 0.80 15.65
CA GLU A 75 13.71 1.58 16.27
C GLU A 75 12.88 2.30 15.22
N LEU A 76 11.58 2.02 15.22
CA LEU A 76 10.59 2.74 14.42
C LEU A 76 9.68 3.55 15.32
N GLN A 77 9.54 4.83 15.02
CA GLN A 77 8.69 5.75 15.74
C GLN A 77 7.48 6.12 14.90
N TYR A 78 6.30 5.94 15.49
CA TYR A 78 5.01 6.30 14.90
C TYR A 78 4.29 7.32 15.76
N ASP A 79 3.50 8.19 15.14
CA ASP A 79 2.48 8.95 15.86
C ASP A 79 1.29 8.01 16.11
N LEU A 80 0.85 7.89 17.36
CA LEU A 80 -0.29 7.06 17.72
C LEU A 80 -1.48 7.97 18.04
N ASN A 81 -2.67 7.65 17.49
CA ASN A 81 -3.86 8.38 17.84
C ASN A 81 -4.20 8.21 19.34
N SER A 82 -4.88 9.18 19.90
CA SER A 82 -5.27 9.18 21.32
C SER A 82 -6.78 9.00 21.54
N ASN A 83 -7.51 8.49 20.51
CA ASN A 83 -8.95 8.32 20.52
C ASN A 83 -9.42 6.93 21.00
N GLY A 84 -8.49 5.99 21.23
CA GLY A 84 -8.77 4.63 21.67
C GLY A 84 -9.13 3.65 20.55
N ILE A 85 -8.99 4.06 19.30
CA ILE A 85 -9.19 3.22 18.12
C ILE A 85 -7.89 2.49 17.80
N TYR A 86 -7.99 1.24 17.35
CA TYR A 86 -6.83 0.49 16.89
C TYR A 86 -6.25 1.06 15.59
N GLU A 87 -4.93 1.09 15.52
CA GLU A 87 -4.13 1.33 14.32
C GLU A 87 -3.28 0.10 14.04
N VAL A 88 -2.97 -0.13 12.78
CA VAL A 88 -2.25 -1.30 12.30
C VAL A 88 -0.77 -0.97 12.13
N PHE A 89 0.09 -1.84 12.66
CA PHE A 89 1.54 -1.71 12.57
C PHE A 89 2.14 -3.00 12.00
N PRO A 90 2.90 -2.91 10.89
CA PRO A 90 3.53 -4.07 10.28
C PRO A 90 4.70 -4.58 11.14
N LEU A 91 4.95 -5.89 11.06
CA LEU A 91 6.08 -6.56 11.67
C LEU A 91 7.20 -6.78 10.64
N GLN A 92 7.62 -5.70 9.98
CA GLN A 92 8.43 -5.69 8.76
C GLN A 92 9.88 -6.13 8.90
N TYR A 93 10.34 -6.44 10.10
CA TYR A 93 11.71 -6.93 10.34
C TYR A 93 11.77 -8.43 10.62
N GLY A 94 10.69 -9.16 10.34
CA GLY A 94 10.67 -10.61 10.42
C GLY A 94 10.43 -11.18 11.82
N ASN A 95 10.90 -12.39 12.03
CA ASN A 95 10.69 -13.14 13.26
C ASN A 95 11.55 -12.60 14.41
N GLY A 96 11.09 -12.79 15.65
CA GLY A 96 11.83 -12.38 16.82
C GLY A 96 11.01 -11.62 17.85
N LYS A 97 11.71 -10.94 18.73
CA LYS A 97 11.10 -10.18 19.82
C LYS A 97 10.85 -8.74 19.40
N TYR A 98 9.58 -8.33 19.43
CA TYR A 98 9.18 -6.94 19.24
C TYR A 98 8.82 -6.30 20.58
N ILE A 99 9.31 -5.09 20.82
CA ILE A 99 9.03 -4.30 22.00
C ILE A 99 8.25 -3.05 21.59
N PHE A 100 7.09 -2.84 22.17
CA PHE A 100 6.22 -1.70 21.94
C PHE A 100 6.24 -0.78 23.15
N SER A 101 6.64 0.46 22.97
CA SER A 101 6.74 1.46 24.04
C SER A 101 5.87 2.66 23.73
N LEU A 102 4.96 2.99 24.64
CA LEU A 102 4.07 4.15 24.56
C LEU A 102 4.75 5.36 25.21
N PHE A 103 4.76 6.47 24.49
CA PHE A 103 5.24 7.76 24.98
C PHE A 103 4.13 8.81 24.89
N GLU A 104 4.12 9.73 25.85
CA GLU A 104 3.19 10.85 25.92
C GLU A 104 3.96 12.17 25.91
N GLN A 105 3.47 13.13 25.11
CA GLN A 105 4.05 14.48 25.05
C GLN A 105 3.99 15.18 26.40
N VAL A 106 5.11 15.72 26.84
CA VAL A 106 5.21 16.57 28.03
C VAL A 106 5.15 18.05 27.63
N LYS A 107 6.06 18.47 26.72
CA LYS A 107 6.13 19.84 26.21
C LYS A 107 6.96 19.86 24.92
N GLY A 108 6.46 20.55 23.89
CA GLY A 108 7.16 20.69 22.61
C GLY A 108 7.49 19.32 21.99
N GLN A 109 8.75 19.03 21.76
CA GLN A 109 9.23 17.73 21.23
C GLN A 109 9.63 16.73 22.35
N ASN A 110 9.42 17.07 23.61
CA ASN A 110 9.77 16.20 24.73
C ASN A 110 8.62 15.24 25.06
N TYR A 111 8.94 13.95 25.09
CA TYR A 111 8.03 12.86 25.41
C TYR A 111 8.57 12.07 26.60
N LYS A 112 7.66 11.55 27.43
CA LYS A 112 8.00 10.61 28.51
C LYS A 112 7.43 9.23 28.18
N LYS A 113 8.21 8.19 28.45
CA LYS A 113 7.75 6.80 28.39
C LYS A 113 6.69 6.56 29.45
N LEU A 114 5.56 5.99 29.03
CA LEU A 114 4.47 5.60 29.94
C LEU A 114 4.49 4.10 30.22
N ASN A 115 4.44 3.31 29.17
CA ASN A 115 4.26 1.87 29.24
C ASN A 115 5.09 1.17 28.18
N SER A 116 5.39 -0.10 28.40
CA SER A 116 6.06 -0.95 27.44
C SER A 116 5.60 -2.39 27.59
N THR A 117 5.54 -3.12 26.50
CA THR A 117 5.31 -4.57 26.49
C THR A 117 6.01 -5.19 25.30
N ALA A 118 6.16 -6.52 25.31
CA ALA A 118 6.81 -7.24 24.23
C ALA A 118 5.98 -8.45 23.80
N ILE A 119 6.10 -8.81 22.53
CA ILE A 119 5.60 -10.07 21.98
C ILE A 119 6.73 -10.82 21.29
N GLN A 120 6.60 -12.12 21.20
CA GLN A 120 7.42 -12.96 20.35
C GLN A 120 6.65 -13.19 19.05
N VAL A 121 7.29 -13.00 17.92
CA VAL A 121 6.71 -13.12 16.57
C VAL A 121 7.33 -14.32 15.87
N ASP A 122 6.48 -15.13 15.28
CA ASP A 122 6.82 -16.24 14.42
C ASP A 122 5.88 -16.19 13.20
N MET A 123 6.41 -15.70 12.07
CA MET A 123 5.71 -15.58 10.79
C MET A 123 6.25 -16.63 9.84
N PRO A 124 5.40 -17.53 9.35
CA PRO A 124 5.81 -18.51 8.33
C PRO A 124 6.25 -17.84 7.02
N ASP A 125 5.64 -16.71 6.67
CA ASP A 125 5.93 -15.94 5.47
C ASP A 125 6.17 -14.46 5.84
N PRO A 126 7.42 -13.98 5.84
CA PRO A 126 7.75 -12.60 6.22
C PRO A 126 7.26 -11.56 5.21
N THR A 127 6.84 -11.94 4.01
CA THR A 127 6.33 -11.00 3.00
C THR A 127 4.88 -10.58 3.27
N ARG A 128 4.14 -11.37 4.05
CA ARG A 128 2.72 -11.10 4.34
C ARG A 128 2.47 -9.76 5.02
N CYS A 129 3.40 -9.26 5.83
CA CYS A 129 3.27 -7.94 6.46
C CYS A 129 3.13 -6.80 5.44
N PHE A 130 3.53 -7.01 4.18
CA PHE A 130 3.44 -6.07 3.07
C PHE A 130 2.20 -6.26 2.19
N LEU A 131 1.19 -7.00 2.66
CA LEU A 131 -0.11 -7.17 2.01
C LEU A 131 -1.24 -6.40 2.73
N TYR A 132 -0.99 -5.90 3.93
CA TYR A 132 -2.01 -5.24 4.74
C TYR A 132 -1.89 -3.71 4.72
N PRO A 133 -3.01 -2.98 4.82
CA PRO A 133 -2.96 -1.55 5.09
C PRO A 133 -2.31 -1.30 6.47
N ASN A 134 -1.67 -0.16 6.58
CA ASN A 134 -1.07 0.32 7.82
C ASN A 134 -1.16 1.85 7.91
N GLN A 135 -0.53 2.47 8.91
CA GLN A 135 -0.61 3.92 9.10
C GLN A 135 -0.09 4.73 7.88
N TYR A 136 0.93 4.23 7.18
CA TYR A 136 1.49 4.91 6.01
C TYR A 136 0.70 4.61 4.73
N ILE A 137 0.28 3.39 4.56
CA ILE A 137 -0.51 2.93 3.42
C ILE A 137 -1.91 2.61 3.95
N ASN A 138 -2.68 3.66 4.17
CA ASN A 138 -4.00 3.55 4.79
C ASN A 138 -5.09 3.48 3.72
N TYR A 139 -5.79 2.34 3.67
CA TYR A 139 -6.93 2.12 2.79
C TYR A 139 -7.92 1.15 3.42
N THR A 140 -9.12 1.13 2.89
CA THR A 140 -10.15 0.12 3.17
C THR A 140 -10.52 -0.63 1.89
N ALA A 141 -11.35 -1.65 1.99
CA ALA A 141 -11.85 -2.37 0.81
C ALA A 141 -12.67 -1.47 -0.13
N GLU A 142 -13.27 -0.39 0.41
CA GLU A 142 -14.10 0.57 -0.31
C GLU A 142 -13.30 1.78 -0.84
N THR A 143 -12.01 1.86 -0.55
CA THR A 143 -11.15 2.94 -1.09
C THR A 143 -11.19 2.93 -2.62
N PRO A 144 -11.52 4.06 -3.30
CA PRO A 144 -11.72 4.08 -4.75
C PRO A 144 -10.55 3.50 -5.55
N ALA A 145 -9.32 3.80 -5.15
CA ALA A 145 -8.11 3.25 -5.78
C ALA A 145 -8.00 1.72 -5.63
N VAL A 146 -8.45 1.18 -4.50
CA VAL A 146 -8.46 -0.27 -4.22
C VAL A 146 -9.50 -0.99 -5.08
N VAL A 147 -10.72 -0.46 -5.12
CA VAL A 147 -11.79 -1.00 -5.97
C VAL A 147 -11.35 -0.98 -7.44
N PHE A 148 -10.83 0.14 -7.89
CA PHE A 148 -10.33 0.27 -9.26
C PHE A 148 -9.17 -0.70 -9.58
N ALA A 149 -8.22 -0.90 -8.65
CA ALA A 149 -7.13 -1.84 -8.85
C ALA A 149 -7.62 -3.28 -9.02
N GLN A 150 -8.65 -3.67 -8.26
CA GLN A 150 -9.28 -4.98 -8.39
C GLN A 150 -9.96 -5.15 -9.76
N GLU A 151 -10.71 -4.15 -10.21
CA GLU A 151 -11.30 -4.14 -11.55
C GLU A 151 -10.23 -4.19 -12.65
N LEU A 152 -9.17 -3.38 -12.51
CA LEU A 152 -8.06 -3.31 -13.45
C LEU A 152 -7.35 -4.66 -13.62
N CYS A 153 -7.21 -5.42 -12.53
CA CYS A 153 -6.52 -6.70 -12.48
C CYS A 153 -7.48 -7.91 -12.54
N GLU A 154 -8.74 -7.68 -12.93
CA GLU A 154 -9.73 -8.77 -13.00
C GLU A 154 -9.24 -9.91 -13.89
N GLY A 155 -9.32 -11.15 -13.39
CA GLY A 155 -8.92 -12.37 -14.09
C GLY A 155 -7.40 -12.61 -14.15
N LEU A 156 -6.57 -11.68 -13.71
CA LEU A 156 -5.12 -11.88 -13.64
C LEU A 156 -4.73 -12.68 -12.40
N THR A 157 -3.97 -13.75 -12.62
CA THR A 157 -3.41 -14.58 -11.53
C THR A 157 -1.91 -14.35 -11.35
N ASP A 158 -1.21 -13.98 -12.42
CA ASP A 158 0.22 -13.71 -12.40
C ASP A 158 0.50 -12.36 -11.71
N PRO A 159 1.33 -12.33 -10.64
CA PRO A 159 1.68 -11.09 -9.97
C PRO A 159 2.45 -10.11 -10.86
N GLU A 160 3.25 -10.59 -11.80
CA GLU A 160 3.98 -9.73 -12.73
C GLU A 160 3.03 -8.95 -13.65
N GLU A 161 2.00 -9.62 -14.19
CA GLU A 161 1.00 -8.97 -15.03
C GLU A 161 0.19 -7.91 -14.25
N LYS A 162 -0.10 -8.16 -12.96
CA LYS A 162 -0.74 -7.17 -12.09
C LYS A 162 0.15 -5.94 -11.89
N VAL A 163 1.45 -6.16 -11.62
CA VAL A 163 2.43 -5.07 -11.47
C VAL A 163 2.48 -4.22 -12.73
N LYS A 164 2.63 -4.84 -13.90
CA LYS A 164 2.68 -4.14 -15.19
C LYS A 164 1.44 -3.29 -15.43
N LYS A 165 0.26 -3.84 -15.18
CA LYS A 165 -1.00 -3.13 -15.38
C LYS A 165 -1.14 -1.92 -14.43
N ILE A 166 -0.82 -2.09 -13.16
CA ILE A 166 -0.90 -1.01 -12.17
C ILE A 166 0.15 0.06 -12.47
N TYR A 167 1.38 -0.34 -12.79
CA TYR A 167 2.45 0.58 -13.18
C TYR A 167 2.05 1.41 -14.40
N HIS A 168 1.59 0.76 -15.47
CA HIS A 168 1.14 1.43 -16.69
C HIS A 168 0.03 2.44 -16.41
N TYR A 169 -0.99 2.05 -15.63
CA TYR A 169 -2.07 2.95 -15.24
C TYR A 169 -1.56 4.21 -14.51
N ILE A 170 -0.59 4.06 -13.60
CA ILE A 170 -0.05 5.19 -12.84
C ILE A 170 0.82 6.11 -13.70
N SER A 171 1.61 5.54 -14.60
CA SER A 171 2.64 6.24 -15.36
C SER A 171 2.13 6.85 -16.66
N VAL A 172 1.09 6.27 -17.30
CA VAL A 172 0.63 6.65 -18.64
C VAL A 172 -0.83 7.07 -18.66
N ASP A 173 -1.14 8.16 -19.36
CA ASP A 173 -2.50 8.61 -19.65
C ASP A 173 -2.91 8.15 -21.07
N ASP A 174 -3.51 6.96 -21.16
CA ASP A 174 -3.91 6.38 -22.43
C ASP A 174 -4.93 7.25 -23.20
N ASP A 175 -5.75 8.01 -22.49
CA ASP A 175 -6.76 8.91 -23.10
C ASP A 175 -6.13 10.09 -23.83
N LYS A 176 -4.85 10.40 -23.52
CA LYS A 176 -4.09 11.50 -24.13
C LYS A 176 -2.95 11.02 -25.02
N THR A 177 -2.80 9.71 -25.18
CA THR A 177 -1.75 9.13 -26.01
C THR A 177 -2.06 9.35 -27.49
N GLU A 178 -1.15 10.01 -28.21
CA GLU A 178 -1.23 10.24 -29.64
C GLU A 178 -0.29 9.33 -30.41
N THR A 179 -0.79 8.70 -31.45
CA THR A 179 -0.02 7.81 -32.31
C THR A 179 0.06 8.38 -33.73
N TRP A 180 1.27 8.43 -34.31
CA TRP A 180 1.49 8.90 -35.65
C TRP A 180 2.51 8.03 -36.40
N ILE A 181 2.53 8.14 -37.72
CA ILE A 181 3.56 7.51 -38.57
C ILE A 181 4.68 8.52 -38.81
N ALA A 182 5.89 8.20 -38.38
CA ALA A 182 7.07 9.01 -38.61
C ALA A 182 7.48 8.98 -40.12
N GLU A 183 8.35 9.90 -40.54
CA GLU A 183 8.83 9.97 -41.95
C GLU A 183 9.51 8.68 -42.44
N ASN A 184 10.08 7.89 -41.53
CA ASN A 184 10.68 6.59 -41.79
C ASN A 184 9.65 5.45 -41.91
N GLY A 185 8.35 5.75 -41.86
CA GLY A 185 7.26 4.78 -41.94
C GLY A 185 7.00 3.99 -40.63
N GLN A 186 7.70 4.27 -39.56
CA GLN A 186 7.47 3.63 -38.24
C GLN A 186 6.35 4.33 -37.48
N GLN A 187 5.53 3.52 -36.82
CA GLN A 187 4.54 4.03 -35.88
C GLN A 187 5.25 4.53 -34.61
N GLN A 188 4.97 5.77 -34.24
CA GLN A 188 5.43 6.38 -33.00
C GLN A 188 4.24 6.78 -32.12
N THR A 189 4.40 6.69 -30.83
CA THR A 189 3.37 7.02 -29.86
C THR A 189 3.93 8.02 -28.86
N LEU A 190 3.24 9.15 -28.72
CA LEU A 190 3.51 10.10 -27.66
C LEU A 190 2.76 9.65 -26.41
N LEU A 191 3.49 9.33 -25.38
CA LEU A 191 2.93 9.00 -24.09
C LEU A 191 2.84 10.25 -23.22
N VAL A 192 1.68 10.45 -22.67
CA VAL A 192 1.42 11.54 -21.73
C VAL A 192 1.39 10.94 -20.30
N GLU A 193 2.06 11.61 -19.38
CA GLU A 193 2.03 11.20 -17.97
C GLU A 193 0.63 11.36 -17.41
N ARG A 194 0.11 10.30 -16.77
CA ARG A 194 -1.17 10.38 -16.07
C ARG A 194 -1.07 11.26 -14.84
N ILE A 195 -0.05 11.05 -14.01
CA ILE A 195 0.09 11.77 -12.75
C ILE A 195 1.11 12.89 -12.90
N SER A 196 0.67 14.12 -12.64
CA SER A 196 1.55 15.28 -12.55
C SER A 196 2.23 15.32 -11.18
N PHE A 197 3.57 15.28 -11.17
CA PHE A 197 4.34 15.33 -9.94
C PHE A 197 4.44 16.75 -9.38
N THR A 198 4.25 16.87 -8.06
CA THR A 198 4.34 18.12 -7.31
C THR A 198 5.51 18.09 -6.34
N GLU A 199 6.14 19.22 -6.10
CA GLU A 199 7.15 19.34 -5.05
C GLU A 199 6.49 19.28 -3.68
N SER A 200 6.95 18.38 -2.81
CA SER A 200 6.60 18.40 -1.38
C SER A 200 7.68 17.70 -0.55
N GLY A 201 7.88 18.19 0.68
CA GLY A 201 8.79 17.54 1.62
C GLY A 201 8.27 16.15 2.04
N ILE A 202 9.11 15.13 1.95
CA ILE A 202 8.75 13.74 2.14
C ILE A 202 8.62 13.37 3.63
N ARG A 203 9.41 14.00 4.49
CA ARG A 203 9.65 13.52 5.87
C ARG A 203 8.52 13.73 6.87
N SER A 204 7.53 14.57 6.59
CA SER A 204 6.59 15.02 7.62
C SER A 204 5.12 14.66 7.42
N LYS A 205 4.76 14.05 6.29
CA LYS A 205 3.35 13.76 5.97
C LYS A 205 3.18 12.34 5.46
N LEU A 206 2.07 11.72 5.87
CA LEU A 206 1.61 10.46 5.31
C LEU A 206 1.21 10.65 3.83
N PRO A 207 1.28 9.60 2.99
CA PRO A 207 0.76 9.64 1.62
C PRO A 207 -0.73 9.99 1.56
N GLU A 208 -1.11 10.83 0.60
CA GLU A 208 -2.51 11.24 0.35
C GLU A 208 -3.10 10.42 -0.82
N ILE A 209 -3.29 9.10 -0.62
CA ILE A 209 -3.65 8.12 -1.65
C ILE A 209 -4.92 8.52 -2.41
N ASP A 210 -6.03 8.81 -1.71
CA ASP A 210 -7.32 9.16 -2.33
C ASP A 210 -7.21 10.43 -3.16
N LYS A 211 -6.49 11.43 -2.65
CA LYS A 211 -6.31 12.70 -3.35
C LYS A 211 -5.54 12.53 -4.66
N VAL A 212 -4.48 11.70 -4.68
CA VAL A 212 -3.73 11.43 -5.92
C VAL A 212 -4.62 10.71 -6.92
N PHE A 213 -5.35 9.71 -6.47
CA PHE A 213 -6.27 8.96 -7.33
C PHE A 213 -7.35 9.84 -7.97
N GLU A 214 -7.93 10.77 -7.19
CA GLU A 214 -8.97 11.67 -7.65
C GLU A 214 -8.46 12.79 -8.56
N THR A 215 -7.26 13.31 -8.28
CA THR A 215 -6.76 14.54 -8.94
C THR A 215 -5.68 14.31 -9.98
N ASN A 216 -5.11 13.11 -10.05
CA ASN A 216 -3.92 12.77 -10.84
C ASN A 216 -2.74 13.75 -10.54
N LYS A 217 -2.59 14.17 -9.27
CA LYS A 217 -1.50 15.06 -8.82
C LYS A 217 -0.98 14.63 -7.47
N GLY A 218 0.33 14.51 -7.34
CA GLY A 218 0.96 14.12 -6.07
C GLY A 218 2.48 14.26 -6.09
N ALA A 219 3.10 14.25 -4.92
CA ALA A 219 4.55 14.10 -4.82
C ALA A 219 4.94 12.62 -4.91
N CYS A 220 6.25 12.33 -5.05
CA CYS A 220 6.75 10.95 -5.08
C CYS A 220 6.18 10.08 -3.95
N LYS A 221 6.11 10.60 -2.72
CA LYS A 221 5.55 9.88 -1.57
C LYS A 221 4.07 9.50 -1.76
N ASP A 222 3.28 10.38 -2.38
CA ASP A 222 1.84 10.20 -2.54
C ASP A 222 1.56 9.18 -3.66
N VAL A 223 2.31 9.28 -4.76
CA VAL A 223 2.20 8.37 -5.91
C VAL A 223 2.72 6.96 -5.56
N SER A 224 3.86 6.87 -4.87
CA SER A 224 4.36 5.59 -4.37
C SER A 224 3.40 4.95 -3.37
N GLY A 225 2.77 5.77 -2.50
CA GLY A 225 1.73 5.29 -1.59
C GLY A 225 0.50 4.74 -2.32
N LEU A 226 0.04 5.43 -3.37
CA LEU A 226 -1.04 4.97 -4.23
C LEU A 226 -0.69 3.63 -4.89
N MET A 227 0.50 3.51 -5.49
CA MET A 227 0.94 2.28 -6.13
C MET A 227 0.98 1.10 -5.15
N VAL A 228 1.53 1.30 -3.93
CA VAL A 228 1.58 0.26 -2.90
C VAL A 228 0.17 -0.17 -2.47
N ALA A 229 -0.76 0.77 -2.29
CA ALA A 229 -2.15 0.45 -1.92
C ALA A 229 -2.82 -0.41 -3.01
N MET A 230 -2.67 -0.03 -4.28
CA MET A 230 -3.22 -0.78 -5.41
C MET A 230 -2.60 -2.19 -5.52
N LEU A 231 -1.27 -2.32 -5.39
CA LEU A 231 -0.57 -3.61 -5.44
C LEU A 231 -1.00 -4.55 -4.31
N ARG A 232 -1.01 -4.06 -3.07
CA ARG A 232 -1.45 -4.84 -1.89
C ARG A 232 -2.88 -5.33 -2.03
N SER A 233 -3.77 -4.49 -2.55
CA SER A 233 -5.19 -4.81 -2.71
C SER A 233 -5.46 -5.95 -3.70
N VAL A 234 -4.54 -6.21 -4.62
CA VAL A 234 -4.62 -7.31 -5.59
C VAL A 234 -3.69 -8.49 -5.24
N GLY A 235 -3.16 -8.50 -4.00
CA GLY A 235 -2.36 -9.60 -3.45
C GLY A 235 -0.89 -9.59 -3.87
N VAL A 236 -0.34 -8.47 -4.31
CA VAL A 236 1.10 -8.30 -4.57
C VAL A 236 1.76 -7.65 -3.36
N PRO A 237 2.66 -8.35 -2.63
CA PRO A 237 3.36 -7.76 -1.50
C PRO A 237 4.25 -6.60 -1.96
N ALA A 238 4.08 -5.43 -1.35
CA ALA A 238 4.80 -4.22 -1.73
C ALA A 238 5.18 -3.37 -0.52
N LYS A 239 6.43 -2.92 -0.49
CA LYS A 239 6.96 -1.99 0.51
C LYS A 239 6.84 -0.55 0.00
N TYR A 240 6.37 0.34 0.85
CA TYR A 240 6.51 1.77 0.66
C TYR A 240 7.86 2.19 1.25
N VAL A 241 8.75 2.70 0.43
CA VAL A 241 10.13 3.04 0.83
C VAL A 241 10.34 4.53 0.84
N VAL A 242 11.03 5.01 1.86
CA VAL A 242 11.50 6.39 1.99
C VAL A 242 13.01 6.37 2.19
N GLY A 243 13.72 7.18 1.44
CA GLY A 243 15.17 7.25 1.50
C GLY A 243 15.74 8.31 0.57
N LYS A 244 16.79 7.95 -0.13
CA LYS A 244 17.44 8.82 -1.12
C LYS A 244 17.60 8.10 -2.44
N ALA A 245 17.32 8.83 -3.53
CA ALA A 245 17.64 8.44 -4.90
C ALA A 245 18.63 9.46 -5.47
N ASN A 246 19.82 9.01 -5.89
CA ASN A 246 20.90 9.87 -6.34
C ASN A 246 21.21 11.03 -5.35
N GLY A 247 21.14 10.74 -4.03
CA GLY A 247 21.43 11.68 -2.94
C GLY A 247 20.27 12.60 -2.54
N ASN A 248 19.17 12.66 -3.29
CA ASN A 248 17.98 13.48 -2.98
C ASN A 248 16.95 12.67 -2.18
N GLU A 249 16.19 13.33 -1.30
CA GLU A 249 15.07 12.70 -0.60
C GLU A 249 14.04 12.18 -1.61
N HIS A 250 13.66 10.91 -1.47
CA HIS A 250 12.77 10.24 -2.40
C HIS A 250 11.91 9.17 -1.73
N ALA A 251 10.79 8.85 -2.37
CA ALA A 251 9.97 7.69 -2.00
C ALA A 251 9.68 6.86 -3.25
N TRP A 252 9.79 5.55 -3.10
CA TRP A 252 9.56 4.56 -4.17
C TRP A 252 8.92 3.30 -3.62
N VAL A 253 8.81 2.28 -4.45
CA VAL A 253 8.18 1.01 -4.13
C VAL A 253 9.21 -0.11 -4.26
N ILE A 254 9.17 -1.09 -3.36
CA ILE A 254 9.81 -2.39 -3.55
C ILE A 254 8.71 -3.44 -3.60
N ILE A 255 8.62 -4.19 -4.68
CA ILE A 255 7.74 -5.35 -4.79
C ILE A 255 8.50 -6.63 -4.42
N LEU A 256 7.75 -7.62 -3.88
CA LEU A 256 8.29 -8.91 -3.50
C LEU A 256 7.57 -9.99 -4.30
N ILE A 257 8.19 -10.43 -5.38
CA ILE A 257 7.65 -11.47 -6.28
C ILE A 257 8.76 -12.43 -6.68
N ASN A 258 8.40 -13.71 -6.87
CA ASN A 258 9.33 -14.76 -7.29
C ASN A 258 10.59 -14.88 -6.41
N ASP A 259 10.42 -14.69 -5.07
CA ASP A 259 11.52 -14.67 -4.08
C ASP A 259 12.55 -13.55 -4.30
N GLU A 260 12.20 -12.51 -5.04
CA GLU A 260 13.05 -11.35 -5.32
C GLU A 260 12.42 -10.06 -4.82
N GLU A 261 13.26 -9.10 -4.46
CA GLU A 261 12.91 -7.71 -4.21
C GLU A 261 13.28 -6.87 -5.44
N LEU A 262 12.29 -6.20 -6.01
CA LEU A 262 12.50 -5.30 -7.17
C LEU A 262 12.07 -3.89 -6.79
N GLU A 263 12.98 -2.94 -6.96
CA GLU A 263 12.68 -1.53 -6.81
C GLU A 263 11.93 -1.01 -8.04
N ILE A 264 10.85 -0.28 -7.79
CA ILE A 264 10.01 0.33 -8.82
C ILE A 264 9.77 1.78 -8.44
N ASP A 265 10.14 2.69 -9.31
CA ASP A 265 9.82 4.11 -9.13
C ASP A 265 8.67 4.49 -10.08
N PRO A 266 7.50 4.90 -9.54
CA PRO A 266 6.41 5.38 -10.40
C PRO A 266 6.75 6.64 -11.19
N GLN A 267 7.86 7.34 -10.89
CA GLN A 267 8.36 8.47 -11.66
C GLN A 267 9.21 8.05 -12.86
N ASP A 268 9.71 6.82 -12.87
CA ASP A 268 10.43 6.29 -14.02
C ASP A 268 9.43 6.02 -15.15
N ARG A 269 9.62 6.71 -16.28
CA ARG A 269 8.70 6.68 -17.41
C ARG A 269 8.93 5.47 -18.32
N ILE A 270 8.84 4.28 -17.76
CA ILE A 270 9.02 3.06 -18.53
C ILE A 270 7.71 2.69 -19.20
N THR A 271 7.71 2.67 -20.50
CA THR A 271 6.50 2.64 -21.33
C THR A 271 5.75 1.32 -21.36
N ASN A 272 6.36 0.22 -21.01
CA ASN A 272 5.74 -1.10 -20.96
C ASN A 272 6.72 -2.05 -20.23
N PRO A 273 6.89 -1.88 -18.91
CA PRO A 273 7.97 -2.53 -18.21
C PRO A 273 7.78 -4.05 -18.20
N SER A 274 8.77 -4.76 -18.71
CA SER A 274 9.05 -6.10 -18.22
C SER A 274 9.75 -5.99 -16.86
N LEU A 275 9.75 -7.03 -16.04
CA LEU A 275 10.56 -7.03 -14.80
C LEU A 275 12.04 -6.81 -15.11
N ASP A 276 12.53 -7.27 -16.26
CA ASP A 276 13.91 -7.07 -16.66
C ASP A 276 14.23 -5.59 -16.96
N GLU A 277 13.29 -4.86 -17.56
CA GLU A 277 13.45 -3.40 -17.78
C GLU A 277 13.42 -2.62 -16.45
N LEU A 278 12.58 -3.01 -15.50
CA LEU A 278 12.57 -2.43 -14.15
C LEU A 278 13.91 -2.67 -13.43
N ARG A 279 14.53 -3.85 -13.58
CA ARG A 279 15.87 -4.15 -13.04
C ARG A 279 16.96 -3.28 -13.65
N ILE A 280 16.94 -3.04 -14.97
CA ILE A 280 17.92 -2.18 -15.66
C ILE A 280 17.85 -0.75 -15.12
N HIS A 281 16.63 -0.22 -14.89
CA HIS A 281 16.46 1.10 -14.31
C HIS A 281 16.97 1.18 -12.87
N GLN A 282 16.77 0.13 -12.08
CA GLN A 282 17.29 0.02 -10.74
C GLN A 282 18.83 0.12 -10.69
N GLU A 283 19.53 -0.46 -11.65
CA GLU A 283 20.99 -0.39 -11.75
C GLU A 283 21.52 1.02 -12.09
N MET A 284 20.68 1.88 -12.68
CA MET A 284 21.06 3.23 -13.09
C MET A 284 20.88 4.30 -12.00
N ILE A 285 20.16 3.99 -10.92
CA ILE A 285 19.82 4.94 -9.85
C ILE A 285 20.40 4.43 -8.52
N ASP A 286 21.14 5.29 -7.81
CA ASP A 286 21.66 4.98 -6.47
C ASP A 286 20.55 5.15 -5.42
N TYR A 287 19.71 4.11 -5.26
CA TYR A 287 18.68 4.04 -4.23
C TYR A 287 19.29 3.65 -2.89
N ARG A 288 19.00 4.42 -1.85
CA ARG A 288 19.40 4.15 -0.46
C ARG A 288 18.17 4.23 0.44
N ALA A 289 17.58 3.07 0.71
CA ALA A 289 16.45 2.96 1.62
C ALA A 289 16.86 3.34 3.05
N GLU A 290 16.11 4.26 3.67
CA GLU A 290 16.26 4.61 5.08
C GLU A 290 15.18 3.92 5.93
N ARG A 291 13.96 3.78 5.40
CA ARG A 291 12.80 3.16 6.05
C ARG A 291 11.86 2.57 5.02
N TRP A 292 11.14 1.53 5.43
CA TRP A 292 10.06 0.95 4.64
C TRP A 292 8.89 0.53 5.53
N TYR A 293 7.69 0.48 4.94
CA TYR A 293 6.44 0.24 5.64
C TYR A 293 5.52 -0.67 4.84
#